data_2c55716db085a8e6f6fe5f02d399e5b0
#
_entry.id   2c55716db085a8e6f6fe5f02d399e5b0
#
_cell.length_a   1.000
_cell.length_b   1.000
_cell.length_c   1.000
_cell.angle_alpha   90.00
_cell.angle_beta   90.00
_cell.angle_gamma   90.00
#
_symmetry.space_group_name_H-M   'P 1'
#
loop_
_entity.id
_entity.type
_entity.pdbx_description
1 polymer ?
#
loop_
_entity_poly.entity_id
_entity_poly.type
_entity_poly.pdbx_seq_one_letter_code
_entity_poly.pdbx_strand_id
1 'polypeptide(L)'
;MAQVIQYLPFNLKFLLLAFLLVSGFFQGFTAYELNAQNPSQTIHSIEIEGTSDLEKAQILYMIESQVGEALDQRKLRQDIHILHDMNLFRDVQVEVETGDDGYLLRYVVIERARLADVRIEGLTLVSKTEVEKQLTVKVQDVFDFVKLRENEEIILEEYRKEGYPKVKVRSRVVEQDEMNYEVIFEIDEKPRVFLTDIYVSGTSYYSELDIKRFILSAEIDCFAWMNESGVFREEMVNQDLALISQQYLKNGFIKVFIDKPQVTIINNPDYGWLEVRINITEGPQFYTGKVEVSGDLLGDTQDLLEPLNLKTGEIYNPFLQNRDRSQLNEIYQEQGYAFVRVVPKTKINEDNRTVDVNYQIIKREKAYIGRVEIAGNAETRDHVIRREFEVAEKELFNGKKLRLSQESLMRLGFFEPGLQLEQQSREREDNVIDILTRLKEAQTGTFQAQIGFSDLSGFSGGLQLSKGNILGTGRTLRLSAQFAEKDVTQQFDITLIEPRLFDSLVSASVFTSRRRVSDSTGLNLGMT
;
A
#
# COMPACT_ATOMS: atom_id res chain seq x y z
N MET A 1 9.82 -54.18 -20.20
CA MET A 1 8.97 -52.97 -20.01
C MET A 1 7.99 -53.03 -18.82
N ALA A 2 7.78 -54.17 -18.19
CA ALA A 2 6.83 -54.28 -17.08
C ALA A 2 7.39 -53.92 -15.68
N GLN A 3 8.69 -53.76 -15.50
CA GLN A 3 9.31 -53.47 -14.19
C GLN A 3 9.62 -51.99 -13.91
N VAL A 4 9.38 -51.08 -14.86
CA VAL A 4 9.67 -49.65 -14.69
C VAL A 4 8.43 -48.85 -14.26
N ILE A 5 7.23 -49.44 -14.30
CA ILE A 5 5.95 -48.74 -14.02
C ILE A 5 5.63 -48.68 -12.51
N GLN A 6 6.41 -49.32 -11.65
CA GLN A 6 6.09 -49.44 -10.22
C GLN A 6 6.46 -48.18 -9.37
N TYR A 7 7.26 -47.25 -9.91
CA TYR A 7 7.78 -46.12 -9.15
C TYR A 7 7.33 -44.71 -9.64
N LEU A 8 6.28 -44.65 -10.47
CA LEU A 8 5.73 -43.37 -10.91
C LEU A 8 4.56 -42.93 -10.02
N PRO A 9 4.45 -41.63 -9.68
CA PRO A 9 3.36 -41.11 -8.87
C PRO A 9 2.00 -41.28 -9.56
N PHE A 10 0.98 -41.45 -8.76
CA PHE A 10 -0.38 -41.85 -9.16
C PHE A 10 -0.99 -41.04 -10.32
N ASN A 11 -0.66 -39.76 -10.41
CA ASN A 11 -1.16 -38.87 -11.46
C ASN A 11 -0.58 -39.13 -12.87
N LEU A 12 0.59 -39.78 -12.97
CA LEU A 12 1.22 -40.07 -14.26
C LEU A 12 0.76 -41.39 -14.84
N LYS A 13 0.28 -42.32 -13.99
CA LYS A 13 -0.32 -43.60 -14.40
C LYS A 13 -1.66 -43.39 -15.08
N PHE A 14 -2.43 -42.39 -14.67
CA PHE A 14 -3.75 -42.07 -15.25
C PHE A 14 -3.61 -41.42 -16.64
N LEU A 15 -2.58 -40.64 -16.87
CA LEU A 15 -2.29 -40.01 -18.19
C LEU A 15 -1.83 -41.03 -19.23
N LEU A 16 -1.08 -42.06 -18.82
CA LEU A 16 -0.62 -43.15 -19.73
C LEU A 16 -1.76 -44.12 -20.09
N LEU A 17 -2.71 -44.36 -19.17
CA LEU A 17 -3.88 -45.18 -19.44
C LEU A 17 -4.90 -44.45 -20.35
N ALA A 18 -5.02 -43.14 -20.23
CA ALA A 18 -5.87 -42.33 -21.10
C ALA A 18 -5.32 -42.25 -22.54
N PHE A 19 -4.00 -42.27 -22.70
CA PHE A 19 -3.36 -42.24 -24.04
C PHE A 19 -3.49 -43.56 -24.80
N LEU A 20 -3.58 -44.72 -24.09
CA LEU A 20 -3.78 -46.06 -24.71
C LEU A 20 -5.25 -46.34 -25.05
N LEU A 21 -6.20 -45.64 -24.42
CA LEU A 21 -7.65 -45.82 -24.73
C LEU A 21 -8.11 -44.90 -25.89
N VAL A 22 -7.38 -43.87 -26.24
CA VAL A 22 -7.70 -42.97 -27.37
C VAL A 22 -7.16 -43.50 -28.70
N SER A 23 -6.15 -44.42 -28.69
CA SER A 23 -5.59 -45.01 -29.91
C SER A 23 -6.39 -46.19 -30.47
N GLY A 24 -7.42 -46.67 -29.76
CA GLY A 24 -8.27 -47.80 -30.16
C GLY A 24 -9.59 -47.46 -30.85
N PHE A 25 -9.95 -46.18 -31.00
CA PHE A 25 -11.28 -45.78 -31.48
C PHE A 25 -11.29 -45.08 -32.86
N PHE A 26 -10.21 -45.15 -33.63
CA PHE A 26 -10.15 -44.56 -34.97
C PHE A 26 -9.97 -45.61 -36.07
N GLN A 27 -10.90 -46.54 -36.16
CA GLN A 27 -11.16 -47.26 -37.41
C GLN A 27 -12.67 -47.26 -37.66
N GLY A 28 -13.11 -46.32 -38.47
CA GLY A 28 -14.47 -46.34 -39.00
C GLY A 28 -15.11 -44.95 -39.16
N PHE A 29 -14.47 -44.02 -39.87
CA PHE A 29 -15.18 -42.93 -40.50
C PHE A 29 -14.75 -42.83 -41.96
N THR A 30 -15.70 -43.10 -42.81
CA THR A 30 -15.65 -42.98 -44.28
C THR A 30 -15.33 -41.55 -44.67
N ALA A 31 -14.50 -41.45 -45.71
CA ALA A 31 -14.05 -40.23 -46.35
C ALA A 31 -15.21 -39.23 -46.63
N TYR A 32 -15.22 -38.12 -45.88
CA TYR A 32 -15.73 -36.90 -46.41
C TYR A 32 -14.57 -36.25 -47.16
N GLU A 33 -14.80 -35.96 -48.46
CA GLU A 33 -13.90 -35.17 -49.29
C GLU A 33 -13.68 -33.82 -48.59
N LEU A 34 -12.56 -33.69 -47.85
CA LEU A 34 -11.98 -32.38 -47.55
C LEU A 34 -11.53 -31.85 -48.91
N ASN A 35 -12.17 -30.79 -49.38
CA ASN A 35 -11.67 -29.96 -50.47
C ASN A 35 -10.17 -29.73 -50.20
N ALA A 36 -9.33 -30.26 -51.04
CA ALA A 36 -7.92 -30.00 -51.10
C ALA A 36 -7.76 -28.49 -51.34
N GLN A 37 -7.52 -27.73 -50.24
CA GLN A 37 -7.04 -26.39 -50.38
C GLN A 37 -5.74 -26.47 -51.18
N ASN A 38 -5.69 -25.73 -52.26
CA ASN A 38 -4.51 -25.65 -53.13
C ASN A 38 -3.27 -25.45 -52.23
N PRO A 39 -2.27 -26.33 -52.23
CA PRO A 39 -1.10 -26.21 -51.35
C PRO A 39 -0.33 -24.89 -51.54
N SER A 40 -0.57 -24.20 -52.67
CA SER A 40 -0.01 -22.89 -52.97
C SER A 40 -0.65 -21.69 -52.22
N GLN A 41 -1.68 -21.92 -51.38
CA GLN A 41 -2.37 -20.84 -50.63
C GLN A 41 -2.13 -20.88 -49.11
N THR A 42 -1.32 -21.79 -48.62
CA THR A 42 -1.00 -21.90 -47.20
C THR A 42 0.38 -21.32 -46.88
N ILE A 43 0.58 -20.92 -45.66
CA ILE A 43 1.88 -20.45 -45.15
C ILE A 43 2.83 -21.66 -45.07
N HIS A 44 3.86 -21.66 -45.88
CA HIS A 44 4.87 -22.73 -45.91
C HIS A 44 5.90 -22.56 -44.81
N SER A 45 6.38 -21.33 -44.60
CA SER A 45 7.36 -21.02 -43.57
C SER A 45 7.21 -19.60 -43.03
N ILE A 46 7.69 -19.39 -41.81
CA ILE A 46 7.75 -18.08 -41.14
C ILE A 46 9.20 -17.82 -40.76
N GLU A 47 9.75 -16.72 -41.25
CA GLU A 47 11.09 -16.25 -40.94
C GLU A 47 11.03 -14.93 -40.17
N ILE A 48 11.95 -14.73 -39.23
CA ILE A 48 12.09 -13.50 -38.45
C ILE A 48 13.49 -12.98 -38.61
N GLU A 49 13.59 -11.73 -39.03
CA GLU A 49 14.86 -11.04 -39.24
C GLU A 49 14.97 -9.78 -38.38
N GLY A 50 16.20 -9.41 -37.99
CA GLY A 50 16.47 -8.16 -37.28
C GLY A 50 16.47 -8.24 -35.75
N THR A 51 16.45 -9.46 -35.20
CA THR A 51 16.49 -9.66 -33.74
C THR A 51 17.23 -10.94 -33.33
N SER A 52 17.51 -11.11 -32.04
CA SER A 52 18.23 -12.27 -31.49
C SER A 52 17.42 -13.57 -31.60
N ASP A 53 18.10 -14.74 -31.56
CA ASP A 53 17.41 -16.06 -31.64
C ASP A 53 16.43 -16.30 -30.49
N LEU A 54 16.69 -15.74 -29.31
CA LEU A 54 15.78 -15.83 -28.18
C LEU A 54 14.48 -15.05 -28.44
N GLU A 55 14.61 -13.84 -28.96
CA GLU A 55 13.46 -12.99 -29.29
C GLU A 55 12.70 -13.52 -30.50
N LYS A 56 13.37 -14.14 -31.49
CA LYS A 56 12.70 -14.85 -32.59
C LYS A 56 11.78 -15.96 -32.07
N ALA A 57 12.24 -16.74 -31.10
CA ALA A 57 11.42 -17.78 -30.47
C ALA A 57 10.22 -17.18 -29.72
N GLN A 58 10.38 -16.03 -29.08
CA GLN A 58 9.33 -15.33 -28.40
C GLN A 58 8.30 -14.75 -29.38
N ILE A 59 8.74 -14.15 -30.48
CA ILE A 59 7.88 -13.65 -31.55
C ILE A 59 7.04 -14.80 -32.11
N LEU A 60 7.66 -15.94 -32.47
CA LEU A 60 6.95 -17.11 -33.00
C LEU A 60 5.90 -17.66 -32.05
N TYR A 61 6.09 -17.49 -30.75
CA TYR A 61 5.11 -17.90 -29.74
C TYR A 61 3.94 -16.91 -29.63
N MET A 62 4.17 -15.62 -29.87
CA MET A 62 3.18 -14.55 -29.66
C MET A 62 2.30 -14.29 -30.88
N ILE A 63 2.80 -14.51 -32.10
CA ILE A 63 2.02 -14.28 -33.34
C ILE A 63 0.92 -15.31 -33.51
N GLU A 64 -0.20 -14.89 -34.10
CA GLU A 64 -1.34 -15.77 -34.38
C GLU A 64 -1.22 -16.57 -35.69
N SER A 65 -0.40 -16.07 -36.64
CA SER A 65 -0.14 -16.75 -37.90
C SER A 65 0.71 -18.00 -37.70
N GLN A 66 0.28 -19.15 -38.25
CA GLN A 66 0.98 -20.43 -38.10
C GLN A 66 1.28 -21.09 -39.44
N VAL A 67 2.38 -21.85 -39.49
CA VAL A 67 2.73 -22.65 -40.66
C VAL A 67 1.66 -23.70 -40.91
N GLY A 68 1.23 -23.84 -42.19
CA GLY A 68 0.18 -24.74 -42.62
C GLY A 68 -1.23 -24.12 -42.68
N GLU A 69 -1.44 -22.91 -42.14
CA GLU A 69 -2.70 -22.18 -42.25
C GLU A 69 -2.81 -21.37 -43.54
N ALA A 70 -4.03 -21.02 -43.91
CA ALA A 70 -4.28 -20.11 -45.04
C ALA A 70 -3.85 -18.68 -44.64
N LEU A 71 -3.29 -17.93 -45.60
CA LEU A 71 -2.89 -16.54 -45.38
C LEU A 71 -4.15 -15.66 -45.09
N ASP A 72 -4.23 -15.08 -43.88
CA ASP A 72 -5.28 -14.13 -43.50
C ASP A 72 -4.69 -12.76 -43.18
N GLN A 73 -5.03 -11.74 -43.96
CA GLN A 73 -4.56 -10.37 -43.76
C GLN A 73 -5.01 -9.74 -42.41
N ARG A 74 -6.06 -10.27 -41.78
CA ARG A 74 -6.49 -9.79 -40.45
C ARG A 74 -5.54 -10.31 -39.39
N LYS A 75 -5.14 -11.60 -39.45
CA LYS A 75 -4.13 -12.17 -38.56
C LYS A 75 -2.79 -11.45 -38.70
N LEU A 76 -2.33 -11.16 -39.93
CA LEU A 76 -1.10 -10.42 -40.14
C LEU A 76 -1.12 -9.02 -39.50
N ARG A 77 -2.25 -8.29 -39.59
CA ARG A 77 -2.39 -7.00 -38.93
C ARG A 77 -2.38 -7.14 -37.42
N GLN A 78 -3.00 -8.18 -36.89
CA GLN A 78 -3.01 -8.48 -35.47
C GLN A 78 -1.61 -8.84 -34.95
N ASP A 79 -0.89 -9.65 -35.70
CA ASP A 79 0.52 -9.98 -35.40
C ASP A 79 1.39 -8.72 -35.33
N ILE A 80 1.26 -7.80 -36.30
CA ILE A 80 1.95 -6.51 -36.26
C ILE A 80 1.59 -5.71 -35.00
N HIS A 81 0.31 -5.67 -34.60
CA HIS A 81 -0.11 -5.01 -33.36
C HIS A 81 0.48 -5.68 -32.12
N ILE A 82 0.44 -7.00 -32.05
CA ILE A 82 1.03 -7.77 -30.93
C ILE A 82 2.52 -7.43 -30.80
N LEU A 83 3.25 -7.42 -31.91
CA LEU A 83 4.69 -7.12 -31.88
C LEU A 83 4.98 -5.65 -31.51
N HIS A 84 4.14 -4.70 -31.91
CA HIS A 84 4.25 -3.32 -31.46
C HIS A 84 3.93 -3.16 -29.96
N ASP A 85 2.93 -3.88 -29.47
CA ASP A 85 2.53 -3.84 -28.07
C ASP A 85 3.58 -4.43 -27.12
N MET A 86 4.48 -5.29 -27.64
CA MET A 86 5.65 -5.75 -26.88
C MET A 86 6.61 -4.61 -26.51
N ASN A 87 6.51 -3.46 -27.18
CA ASN A 87 7.35 -2.27 -26.97
C ASN A 87 8.86 -2.51 -27.12
N LEU A 88 9.26 -3.61 -27.73
CA LEU A 88 10.66 -3.99 -27.98
C LEU A 88 11.16 -3.48 -29.34
N PHE A 89 10.26 -3.27 -30.28
CA PHE A 89 10.59 -2.94 -31.66
C PHE A 89 10.21 -1.50 -31.98
N ARG A 90 11.09 -0.83 -32.76
CA ARG A 90 10.85 0.50 -33.31
C ARG A 90 9.97 0.43 -34.55
N ASP A 91 10.20 -0.62 -35.36
CA ASP A 91 9.46 -0.87 -36.61
C ASP A 91 9.24 -2.37 -36.79
N VAL A 92 8.10 -2.75 -37.36
CA VAL A 92 7.72 -4.12 -37.67
C VAL A 92 7.12 -4.13 -39.06
N GLN A 93 7.73 -4.85 -39.96
CA GLN A 93 7.27 -5.04 -41.33
C GLN A 93 7.04 -6.53 -41.59
N VAL A 94 6.03 -6.85 -42.39
CA VAL A 94 5.76 -8.22 -42.82
C VAL A 94 5.82 -8.27 -44.34
N GLU A 95 6.75 -9.03 -44.84
CA GLU A 95 6.92 -9.32 -46.27
C GLU A 95 6.28 -10.69 -46.57
N VAL A 96 5.54 -10.77 -47.67
CA VAL A 96 4.91 -12.00 -48.10
C VAL A 96 5.48 -12.36 -49.47
N GLU A 97 6.24 -13.44 -49.52
CA GLU A 97 6.81 -13.96 -50.76
C GLU A 97 6.00 -15.20 -51.18
N THR A 98 5.74 -15.30 -52.51
CA THR A 98 5.02 -16.45 -53.06
C THR A 98 6.04 -17.44 -53.66
N GLY A 99 6.07 -18.66 -53.10
CA GLY A 99 6.88 -19.77 -53.58
C GLY A 99 6.05 -20.88 -54.21
N ASP A 100 6.73 -21.88 -54.77
CA ASP A 100 6.07 -23.04 -55.40
C ASP A 100 5.32 -23.90 -54.38
N ASP A 101 5.73 -23.90 -53.10
CA ASP A 101 5.19 -24.69 -51.97
C ASP A 101 4.20 -23.91 -51.10
N GLY A 102 3.93 -22.61 -51.37
CA GLY A 102 3.08 -21.73 -50.56
C GLY A 102 3.68 -20.36 -50.28
N TYR A 103 3.17 -19.69 -49.24
CA TYR A 103 3.64 -18.36 -48.83
C TYR A 103 4.76 -18.46 -47.81
N LEU A 104 5.85 -17.71 -48.02
CA LEU A 104 6.86 -17.40 -47.02
C LEU A 104 6.47 -16.07 -46.35
N LEU A 105 6.27 -16.07 -45.05
CA LEU A 105 6.10 -14.86 -44.26
C LEU A 105 7.44 -14.48 -43.63
N ARG A 106 7.92 -13.28 -43.94
CA ARG A 106 9.12 -12.72 -43.33
C ARG A 106 8.75 -11.52 -42.47
N TYR A 107 8.91 -11.65 -41.14
CA TYR A 107 8.75 -10.56 -40.19
C TYR A 107 10.12 -9.89 -40.03
N VAL A 108 10.23 -8.66 -40.56
CA VAL A 108 11.42 -7.83 -40.41
C VAL A 108 11.18 -6.86 -39.27
N VAL A 109 11.91 -7.02 -38.18
CA VAL A 109 11.78 -6.17 -37.00
C VAL A 109 13.03 -5.32 -36.81
N ILE A 110 12.85 -4.10 -36.34
CA ILE A 110 13.96 -3.21 -35.95
C ILE A 110 13.82 -2.99 -34.44
N GLU A 111 14.77 -3.50 -33.69
CA GLU A 111 14.77 -3.35 -32.24
C GLU A 111 14.87 -1.89 -31.82
N ARG A 112 14.29 -1.56 -30.65
CA ARG A 112 14.53 -0.29 -29.99
C ARG A 112 15.89 -0.33 -29.30
N ALA A 113 16.57 0.79 -29.32
CA ALA A 113 17.82 0.94 -28.58
C ALA A 113 17.62 0.70 -27.09
N ARG A 114 18.62 0.14 -26.42
CA ARG A 114 18.61 -0.21 -25.01
C ARG A 114 19.60 0.63 -24.21
N LEU A 115 19.42 0.67 -22.91
CA LEU A 115 20.34 1.31 -21.99
C LEU A 115 21.49 0.35 -21.66
N ALA A 116 22.69 0.67 -22.15
CA ALA A 116 23.90 -0.10 -21.85
C ALA A 116 24.42 0.20 -20.44
N ASP A 117 24.27 1.46 -19.98
CA ASP A 117 24.67 1.88 -18.65
C ASP A 117 23.82 3.05 -18.15
N VAL A 118 23.65 3.13 -16.83
CA VAL A 118 22.95 4.23 -16.15
C VAL A 118 23.83 4.72 -15.01
N ARG A 119 24.30 5.98 -15.10
CA ARG A 119 25.17 6.59 -14.10
C ARG A 119 24.55 7.84 -13.50
N ILE A 120 24.94 8.10 -12.27
CA ILE A 120 24.59 9.34 -11.55
C ILE A 120 25.90 10.03 -11.19
N GLU A 121 26.05 11.27 -11.66
CA GLU A 121 27.23 12.11 -11.40
C GLU A 121 26.86 13.38 -10.63
N GLY A 122 27.74 13.84 -9.76
CA GLY A 122 27.55 15.06 -8.96
C GLY A 122 26.75 14.85 -7.68
N LEU A 123 26.46 13.60 -7.28
CA LEU A 123 25.70 13.25 -6.09
C LEU A 123 26.63 13.07 -4.88
N THR A 124 26.55 14.01 -3.92
CA THR A 124 27.38 14.00 -2.70
C THR A 124 26.56 14.21 -1.42
N LEU A 125 25.41 14.90 -1.48
CA LEU A 125 24.63 15.33 -0.32
C LEU A 125 23.51 14.36 0.07
N VAL A 126 23.06 13.53 -0.88
CA VAL A 126 22.01 12.53 -0.69
C VAL A 126 22.60 11.13 -0.87
N SER A 127 22.00 10.12 -0.24
CA SER A 127 22.47 8.74 -0.35
C SER A 127 22.26 8.19 -1.77
N LYS A 128 23.35 7.81 -2.43
CA LYS A 128 23.31 7.19 -3.76
C LYS A 128 22.41 5.96 -3.80
N THR A 129 22.48 5.12 -2.76
CA THR A 129 21.68 3.90 -2.66
C THR A 129 20.17 4.19 -2.56
N GLU A 130 19.80 5.29 -1.92
CA GLU A 130 18.39 5.73 -1.79
C GLU A 130 17.86 6.16 -3.17
N VAL A 131 18.61 7.01 -3.87
CA VAL A 131 18.24 7.48 -5.22
C VAL A 131 18.17 6.32 -6.21
N GLU A 132 19.18 5.43 -6.23
CA GLU A 132 19.19 4.27 -7.14
C GLU A 132 18.02 3.32 -6.93
N LYS A 133 17.52 3.15 -5.71
CA LYS A 133 16.33 2.32 -5.41
C LYS A 133 15.06 2.87 -6.02
N GLN A 134 14.95 4.19 -6.12
CA GLN A 134 13.74 4.86 -6.62
C GLN A 134 13.73 5.00 -8.13
N LEU A 135 14.89 4.93 -8.80
CA LEU A 135 14.96 4.99 -10.25
C LEU A 135 14.17 3.84 -10.89
N THR A 136 13.35 4.19 -11.86
CA THR A 136 12.55 3.24 -12.65
C THR A 136 13.31 2.73 -13.85
N VAL A 137 14.34 3.44 -14.32
CA VAL A 137 15.21 3.02 -15.43
C VAL A 137 16.35 2.13 -14.93
N LYS A 138 16.60 1.05 -15.68
CA LYS A 138 17.67 0.07 -15.39
C LYS A 138 18.49 -0.25 -16.65
N VAL A 139 19.69 -0.76 -16.43
CA VAL A 139 20.50 -1.33 -17.51
C VAL A 139 19.70 -2.43 -18.22
N GLN A 140 19.75 -2.45 -19.53
CA GLN A 140 19.00 -3.29 -20.48
C GLN A 140 17.54 -2.87 -20.73
N ASP A 141 17.02 -1.84 -20.08
CA ASP A 141 15.70 -1.29 -20.42
C ASP A 141 15.72 -0.66 -21.82
N VAL A 142 14.57 -0.64 -22.47
CA VAL A 142 14.38 0.09 -23.73
C VAL A 142 14.53 1.59 -23.48
N PHE A 143 15.32 2.23 -24.32
CA PHE A 143 15.54 3.67 -24.25
C PHE A 143 14.26 4.46 -24.51
N ASP A 144 13.89 5.35 -23.58
CA ASP A 144 12.70 6.18 -23.64
C ASP A 144 12.96 7.54 -22.97
N PHE A 145 12.85 8.63 -23.74
CA PHE A 145 13.01 9.99 -23.23
C PHE A 145 11.97 10.39 -22.17
N VAL A 146 10.76 9.85 -22.22
CA VAL A 146 9.72 10.14 -21.22
C VAL A 146 10.13 9.58 -19.87
N LYS A 147 10.59 8.32 -19.85
CA LYS A 147 11.12 7.69 -18.64
C LYS A 147 12.33 8.42 -18.08
N LEU A 148 13.21 8.96 -18.93
CA LEU A 148 14.34 9.75 -18.43
C LEU A 148 13.90 11.00 -17.68
N ARG A 149 12.90 11.73 -18.21
CA ARG A 149 12.35 12.91 -17.53
C ARG A 149 11.64 12.54 -16.21
N GLU A 150 10.91 11.45 -16.19
CA GLU A 150 10.32 10.94 -14.95
C GLU A 150 11.39 10.65 -13.90
N ASN A 151 12.53 10.08 -14.30
CA ASN A 151 13.63 9.80 -13.40
C ASN A 151 14.39 11.07 -12.97
N GLU A 152 14.51 12.09 -13.84
CA GLU A 152 14.99 13.41 -13.42
C GLU A 152 14.12 14.00 -12.29
N GLU A 153 12.80 13.91 -12.43
CA GLU A 153 11.87 14.41 -11.41
C GLU A 153 11.92 13.59 -10.11
N ILE A 154 12.06 12.27 -10.20
CA ILE A 154 12.28 11.40 -9.02
C ILE A 154 13.52 11.83 -8.23
N ILE A 155 14.64 12.11 -8.92
CA ILE A 155 15.86 12.59 -8.28
C ILE A 155 15.61 13.96 -7.64
N LEU A 156 14.97 14.88 -8.37
CA LEU A 156 14.64 16.22 -7.85
C LEU A 156 13.74 16.15 -6.61
N GLU A 157 12.74 15.27 -6.58
CA GLU A 157 11.87 15.08 -5.42
C GLU A 157 12.65 14.58 -4.20
N GLU A 158 13.60 13.66 -4.38
CA GLU A 158 14.42 13.17 -3.28
C GLU A 158 15.28 14.29 -2.68
N TYR A 159 15.88 15.11 -3.53
CA TYR A 159 16.60 16.30 -3.05
C TYR A 159 15.70 17.33 -2.36
N ARG A 160 14.46 17.52 -2.86
CA ARG A 160 13.49 18.43 -2.21
C ARG A 160 13.09 17.94 -0.83
N LYS A 161 12.89 16.63 -0.63
CA LYS A 161 12.61 16.02 0.67
C LYS A 161 13.73 16.27 1.68
N GLU A 162 14.97 16.27 1.21
CA GLU A 162 16.16 16.51 2.03
C GLU A 162 16.49 18.02 2.23
N GLY A 163 15.64 18.91 1.69
CA GLY A 163 15.78 20.36 1.86
C GLY A 163 16.69 21.06 0.85
N TYR A 164 16.83 20.49 -0.34
CA TYR A 164 17.61 21.07 -1.45
C TYR A 164 16.73 21.44 -2.66
N PRO A 165 15.82 22.43 -2.53
CA PRO A 165 14.86 22.77 -3.59
C PRO A 165 15.47 23.41 -4.85
N LYS A 166 16.74 23.83 -4.79
CA LYS A 166 17.44 24.51 -5.89
C LYS A 166 18.29 23.57 -6.76
N VAL A 167 18.37 22.31 -6.44
CA VAL A 167 19.10 21.30 -7.21
C VAL A 167 18.61 21.27 -8.66
N LYS A 168 19.53 21.05 -9.58
CA LYS A 168 19.21 20.85 -10.99
C LYS A 168 19.69 19.48 -11.40
N VAL A 169 18.84 18.74 -12.07
CA VAL A 169 19.13 17.42 -12.63
C VAL A 169 18.95 17.50 -14.14
N ARG A 170 19.85 16.90 -14.88
CA ARG A 170 19.77 16.78 -16.34
C ARG A 170 20.27 15.41 -16.76
N SER A 171 19.53 14.74 -17.60
CA SER A 171 19.99 13.52 -18.24
C SER A 171 20.82 13.85 -19.48
N ARG A 172 22.03 13.32 -19.57
CA ARG A 172 22.85 13.35 -20.77
C ARG A 172 22.89 11.94 -21.36
N VAL A 173 22.50 11.84 -22.62
CA VAL A 173 22.47 10.60 -23.36
C VAL A 173 23.72 10.53 -24.24
N VAL A 174 24.48 9.44 -24.14
CA VAL A 174 25.64 9.16 -24.94
C VAL A 174 25.38 7.92 -25.77
N GLU A 175 25.40 8.05 -27.08
CA GLU A 175 25.30 6.92 -28.00
C GLU A 175 26.62 6.16 -28.02
N GLN A 176 26.61 4.88 -27.63
CA GLN A 176 27.76 4.00 -27.70
C GLN A 176 27.84 3.31 -29.06
N ASP A 177 26.69 2.87 -29.56
CA ASP A 177 26.47 2.33 -30.89
C ASP A 177 25.02 2.52 -31.32
N GLU A 178 24.60 2.01 -32.50
CA GLU A 178 23.25 2.18 -33.05
C GLU A 178 22.12 1.63 -32.13
N MET A 179 22.44 0.68 -31.24
CA MET A 179 21.48 -0.04 -30.41
C MET A 179 21.65 0.21 -28.90
N ASN A 180 22.76 0.86 -28.51
CA ASN A 180 23.14 1.00 -27.13
C ASN A 180 23.37 2.46 -26.73
N TYR A 181 22.64 2.92 -25.70
CA TYR A 181 22.78 4.25 -25.12
C TYR A 181 23.26 4.16 -23.67
N GLU A 182 24.13 5.06 -23.29
CA GLU A 182 24.49 5.31 -21.90
C GLU A 182 23.75 6.56 -21.44
N VAL A 183 23.12 6.50 -20.26
CA VAL A 183 22.45 7.63 -19.62
C VAL A 183 23.23 8.06 -18.40
N ILE A 184 23.53 9.36 -18.34
CA ILE A 184 24.22 9.99 -17.22
C ILE A 184 23.30 11.07 -16.64
N PHE A 185 22.84 10.89 -15.40
CA PHE A 185 22.13 11.93 -14.66
C PHE A 185 23.14 12.85 -14.01
N GLU A 186 23.31 14.04 -14.58
CA GLU A 186 24.19 15.09 -14.06
C GLU A 186 23.45 15.94 -13.04
N ILE A 187 23.94 15.97 -11.79
CA ILE A 187 23.34 16.69 -10.69
C ILE A 187 24.21 17.91 -10.33
N ASP A 188 23.61 19.10 -10.43
CA ASP A 188 24.19 20.33 -9.95
C ASP A 188 23.61 20.64 -8.57
N GLU A 189 24.28 20.12 -7.53
CA GLU A 189 23.89 20.31 -6.15
C GLU A 189 24.04 21.78 -5.74
N LYS A 190 23.02 22.28 -5.03
CA LYS A 190 23.01 23.63 -4.47
C LYS A 190 22.93 23.54 -2.94
N PRO A 191 23.36 24.58 -2.22
CA PRO A 191 23.27 24.60 -0.77
C PRO A 191 21.86 24.34 -0.27
N ARG A 192 21.75 23.73 0.91
CA ARG A 192 20.50 23.54 1.65
C ARG A 192 19.82 24.90 1.90
N VAL A 193 18.51 24.93 1.80
CA VAL A 193 17.71 26.12 2.06
C VAL A 193 17.05 26.01 3.41
N PHE A 194 17.23 27.04 4.24
CA PHE A 194 16.66 27.08 5.58
C PHE A 194 15.52 28.11 5.66
N LEU A 195 14.44 27.71 6.28
CA LEU A 195 13.30 28.53 6.61
C LEU A 195 13.65 29.44 7.79
N THR A 196 13.77 30.74 7.53
CA THR A 196 14.14 31.73 8.57
C THR A 196 12.92 32.30 9.26
N ASP A 197 11.88 32.62 8.50
CA ASP A 197 10.70 33.30 9.00
C ASP A 197 9.43 32.80 8.29
N ILE A 198 8.37 32.64 9.08
CA ILE A 198 7.01 32.40 8.61
C ILE A 198 6.16 33.60 9.00
N TYR A 199 5.71 34.34 8.02
CA TYR A 199 4.81 35.49 8.22
C TYR A 199 3.37 35.08 7.94
N VAL A 200 2.48 35.35 8.86
CA VAL A 200 1.05 35.13 8.71
C VAL A 200 0.31 36.44 8.75
N SER A 201 -0.56 36.68 7.79
CA SER A 201 -1.36 37.90 7.67
C SER A 201 -2.83 37.60 7.42
N GLY A 202 -3.69 38.60 7.66
CA GLY A 202 -5.14 38.52 7.46
C GLY A 202 -5.89 37.77 8.56
N THR A 203 -5.25 37.51 9.69
CA THR A 203 -5.83 36.82 10.85
C THR A 203 -6.29 37.80 11.92
N SER A 204 -7.42 37.54 12.52
CA SER A 204 -7.96 38.26 13.67
C SER A 204 -8.36 37.33 14.81
N TYR A 205 -8.73 36.10 14.52
CA TYR A 205 -9.14 35.10 15.50
C TYR A 205 -7.92 34.41 16.15
N TYR A 206 -6.94 33.99 15.36
CA TYR A 206 -5.69 33.46 15.86
C TYR A 206 -4.56 34.45 15.73
N SER A 207 -3.67 34.52 16.72
CA SER A 207 -2.41 35.20 16.60
C SER A 207 -1.45 34.42 15.67
N GLU A 208 -0.43 35.14 15.12
CA GLU A 208 0.64 34.48 14.36
C GLU A 208 1.32 33.35 15.17
N LEU A 209 1.54 33.59 16.47
CA LEU A 209 2.12 32.57 17.36
C LEU A 209 1.24 31.34 17.54
N ASP A 210 -0.09 31.51 17.56
CA ASP A 210 -1.00 30.39 17.66
C ASP A 210 -0.94 29.55 16.38
N ILE A 211 -0.89 30.21 15.22
CA ILE A 211 -0.79 29.52 13.94
C ILE A 211 0.54 28.77 13.83
N LYS A 212 1.66 29.38 14.24
CA LYS A 212 2.97 28.73 14.27
C LYS A 212 3.01 27.48 15.17
N ARG A 213 2.11 27.36 16.16
CA ARG A 213 1.97 26.13 16.98
C ARG A 213 1.19 25.02 16.29
N PHE A 214 0.38 25.32 15.29
CA PHE A 214 -0.44 24.32 14.57
C PHE A 214 0.31 23.68 13.42
N ILE A 215 1.36 24.32 12.92
CA ILE A 215 2.12 23.89 11.75
C ILE A 215 3.29 23.00 12.13
N LEU A 216 3.73 22.21 11.15
CA LEU A 216 4.87 21.29 11.27
C LEU A 216 6.20 21.97 10.88
N SER A 217 6.13 22.94 9.96
CA SER A 217 7.30 23.72 9.56
C SER A 217 7.78 24.56 10.73
N ALA A 218 9.06 24.47 11.03
CA ALA A 218 9.71 25.25 12.08
C ALA A 218 10.73 26.20 11.47
N GLU A 219 10.81 27.42 12.01
CA GLU A 219 11.90 28.35 11.73
C GLU A 219 13.23 27.80 12.25
N ILE A 220 14.34 28.16 11.60
CA ILE A 220 15.67 27.73 12.03
C ILE A 220 15.97 28.22 13.45
N ASP A 221 16.44 27.34 14.30
CA ASP A 221 16.87 27.64 15.67
C ASP A 221 18.36 27.35 15.91
N CYS A 222 18.85 27.64 17.08
CA CYS A 222 20.26 27.42 17.44
C CYS A 222 20.63 25.92 17.56
N PHE A 223 19.65 25.02 17.53
CA PHE A 223 19.82 23.56 17.60
C PHE A 223 19.57 22.87 16.24
N ALA A 224 19.43 23.63 15.15
CA ALA A 224 19.14 23.13 13.81
C ALA A 224 20.10 22.03 13.34
N TRP A 225 21.36 22.07 13.81
CA TRP A 225 22.38 21.06 13.53
C TRP A 225 22.09 19.69 14.16
N MET A 226 21.22 19.64 15.18
CA MET A 226 20.89 18.42 15.93
C MET A 226 19.46 17.92 15.66
N ASN A 227 18.52 18.84 15.44
CA ASN A 227 17.08 18.53 15.31
C ASN A 227 16.52 18.80 13.91
N GLU A 228 17.37 19.21 12.95
CA GLU A 228 16.99 19.58 11.57
C GLU A 228 15.92 20.69 11.49
N SER A 229 15.77 21.54 12.53
CA SER A 229 14.83 22.66 12.49
C SER A 229 15.18 23.61 11.35
N GLY A 230 14.16 24.22 10.75
CA GLY A 230 14.33 25.18 9.67
C GLY A 230 14.63 24.56 8.30
N VAL A 231 14.70 23.24 8.14
CA VAL A 231 14.85 22.65 6.82
C VAL A 231 13.56 22.85 6.02
N PHE A 232 13.66 23.57 4.91
CA PHE A 232 12.50 23.83 4.06
C PHE A 232 12.12 22.58 3.26
N ARG A 233 10.85 22.16 3.41
CA ARG A 233 10.23 21.10 2.62
C ARG A 233 8.89 21.60 2.11
N GLU A 234 8.72 21.68 0.80
CA GLU A 234 7.49 22.22 0.18
C GLU A 234 6.25 21.40 0.58
N GLU A 235 6.40 20.09 0.71
CA GLU A 235 5.33 19.19 1.16
C GLU A 235 4.86 19.53 2.59
N MET A 236 5.78 19.88 3.51
CA MET A 236 5.44 20.30 4.87
C MET A 236 4.63 21.59 4.87
N VAL A 237 5.00 22.55 4.03
CA VAL A 237 4.25 23.81 3.91
C VAL A 237 2.83 23.55 3.41
N ASN A 238 2.66 22.66 2.44
CA ASN A 238 1.32 22.26 1.96
C ASN A 238 0.50 21.55 3.05
N GLN A 239 1.13 20.71 3.86
CA GLN A 239 0.50 20.09 5.03
C GLN A 239 0.12 21.14 6.07
N ASP A 240 0.97 22.15 6.30
CA ASP A 240 0.70 23.26 7.23
C ASP A 240 -0.55 24.05 6.83
N LEU A 241 -0.72 24.34 5.53
CA LEU A 241 -1.95 25.01 5.06
C LEU A 241 -3.20 24.18 5.36
N ALA A 242 -3.12 22.86 5.20
CA ALA A 242 -4.22 21.95 5.54
C ALA A 242 -4.49 21.95 7.06
N LEU A 243 -3.45 21.95 7.90
CA LEU A 243 -3.58 22.02 9.36
C LEU A 243 -4.20 23.33 9.81
N ILE A 244 -3.75 24.46 9.24
CA ILE A 244 -4.32 25.78 9.52
C ILE A 244 -5.80 25.79 9.13
N SER A 245 -6.14 25.37 7.90
CA SER A 245 -7.53 25.27 7.44
C SER A 245 -8.38 24.40 8.37
N GLN A 246 -7.85 23.26 8.80
CA GLN A 246 -8.53 22.36 9.73
C GLN A 246 -8.84 23.04 11.07
N GLN A 247 -7.91 23.85 11.60
CA GLN A 247 -8.14 24.56 12.87
C GLN A 247 -9.22 25.64 12.73
N TYR A 248 -9.23 26.38 11.63
CA TYR A 248 -10.29 27.35 11.34
C TYR A 248 -11.65 26.66 11.18
N LEU A 249 -11.72 25.55 10.43
CA LEU A 249 -12.95 24.78 10.25
C LEU A 249 -13.49 24.21 11.58
N LYS A 250 -12.60 23.75 12.47
CA LYS A 250 -12.98 23.28 13.82
C LYS A 250 -13.65 24.37 14.66
N ASN A 251 -13.31 25.63 14.39
CA ASN A 251 -13.83 26.81 15.09
C ASN A 251 -14.89 27.58 14.27
N GLY A 252 -15.55 26.93 13.33
CA GLY A 252 -16.71 27.47 12.64
C GLY A 252 -16.42 28.40 11.47
N PHE A 253 -15.18 28.59 11.09
CA PHE A 253 -14.81 29.44 9.95
C PHE A 253 -14.88 28.63 8.63
N ILE A 254 -16.11 28.26 8.24
CA ILE A 254 -16.32 27.36 7.07
C ILE A 254 -16.02 28.03 5.73
N LYS A 255 -15.83 29.33 5.69
CA LYS A 255 -15.45 30.12 4.52
C LYS A 255 -14.00 30.57 4.56
N VAL A 256 -13.18 29.99 5.41
CA VAL A 256 -11.75 30.28 5.45
C VAL A 256 -11.12 29.99 4.09
N PHE A 257 -10.35 30.93 3.62
CA PHE A 257 -9.56 30.79 2.40
C PHE A 257 -8.11 31.15 2.70
N ILE A 258 -7.20 30.28 2.28
CA ILE A 258 -5.76 30.47 2.46
C ILE A 258 -5.15 30.60 1.08
N ASP A 259 -4.51 31.72 0.82
CA ASP A 259 -3.81 31.96 -0.45
C ASP A 259 -2.64 30.98 -0.63
N LYS A 260 -2.23 30.78 -1.87
CA LYS A 260 -1.00 30.03 -2.15
C LYS A 260 0.17 30.76 -1.46
N PRO A 261 1.00 30.07 -0.65
CA PRO A 261 2.07 30.68 0.11
C PRO A 261 3.09 31.33 -0.82
N GLN A 262 3.52 32.53 -0.47
CA GLN A 262 4.59 33.22 -1.17
C GLN A 262 5.91 32.83 -0.55
N VAL A 263 6.74 32.14 -1.32
CA VAL A 263 8.07 31.70 -0.91
C VAL A 263 9.10 32.66 -1.50
N THR A 264 9.83 33.35 -0.65
CA THR A 264 10.88 34.29 -1.06
C THR A 264 12.23 33.76 -0.61
N ILE A 265 13.13 33.53 -1.57
CA ILE A 265 14.48 33.07 -1.28
C ILE A 265 15.41 34.27 -1.20
N ILE A 266 16.04 34.47 -0.04
CA ILE A 266 17.07 35.46 0.18
C ILE A 266 18.42 34.77 -0.07
N ASN A 267 19.15 35.24 -1.08
CA ASN A 267 20.44 34.65 -1.44
C ASN A 267 21.54 35.10 -0.49
N ASN A 268 22.14 34.18 0.21
CA ASN A 268 23.44 34.31 0.84
C ASN A 268 24.43 33.42 0.04
N PRO A 269 25.72 33.80 -0.12
CA PRO A 269 26.71 32.99 -0.86
C PRO A 269 26.82 31.54 -0.36
N ASP A 270 26.72 31.33 0.94
CA ASP A 270 26.98 30.04 1.59
C ASP A 270 25.72 29.23 1.88
N TYR A 271 24.55 29.89 2.06
CA TYR A 271 23.28 29.24 2.41
C TYR A 271 22.11 29.91 1.69
N GLY A 272 21.07 29.13 1.40
CA GLY A 272 19.78 29.66 0.99
C GLY A 272 18.93 29.99 2.23
N TRP A 273 18.51 31.23 2.40
CA TRP A 273 17.55 31.66 3.41
C TRP A 273 16.20 31.84 2.74
N LEU A 274 15.13 31.41 3.41
CA LEU A 274 13.81 31.39 2.84
C LEU A 274 12.79 31.93 3.83
N GLU A 275 11.94 32.84 3.35
CA GLU A 275 10.77 33.34 4.05
C GLU A 275 9.51 32.78 3.39
N VAL A 276 8.55 32.33 4.20
CA VAL A 276 7.22 31.94 3.76
C VAL A 276 6.19 32.93 4.25
N ARG A 277 5.37 33.45 3.35
CA ARG A 277 4.27 34.36 3.68
C ARG A 277 2.95 33.68 3.38
N ILE A 278 2.11 33.52 4.39
CA ILE A 278 0.79 32.91 4.33
C ILE A 278 -0.25 34.01 4.57
N ASN A 279 -1.11 34.25 3.60
CA ASN A 279 -2.23 35.17 3.74
C ASN A 279 -3.52 34.40 3.91
N ILE A 280 -4.29 34.74 4.94
CA ILE A 280 -5.52 34.04 5.35
C ILE A 280 -6.69 35.00 5.30
N THR A 281 -7.77 34.58 4.67
CA THR A 281 -9.07 35.27 4.73
C THR A 281 -10.00 34.41 5.57
N GLU A 282 -10.21 34.80 6.83
CA GLU A 282 -10.94 33.98 7.80
C GLU A 282 -12.42 33.80 7.47
N GLY A 283 -13.07 34.84 6.94
CA GLY A 283 -14.50 34.91 6.80
C GLY A 283 -15.24 34.98 8.13
N PRO A 284 -16.59 34.91 8.15
CA PRO A 284 -17.36 34.92 9.38
C PRO A 284 -17.35 33.57 10.09
N GLN A 285 -17.43 33.58 11.41
CA GLN A 285 -17.65 32.39 12.23
C GLN A 285 -19.09 31.97 12.18
N PHE A 286 -19.35 30.68 11.99
CA PHE A 286 -20.68 30.07 11.93
C PHE A 286 -20.97 29.21 13.16
N TYR A 287 -22.23 29.19 13.55
CA TYR A 287 -22.76 28.39 14.64
C TYR A 287 -23.66 27.29 14.12
N THR A 288 -23.84 26.23 14.87
CA THR A 288 -24.76 25.16 14.57
C THR A 288 -26.19 25.68 14.72
N GLY A 289 -26.96 25.67 13.65
CA GLY A 289 -28.38 25.97 13.63
C GLY A 289 -29.20 24.78 14.10
N LYS A 290 -30.25 24.45 13.37
CA LYS A 290 -31.12 23.30 13.68
C LYS A 290 -30.44 21.99 13.30
N VAL A 291 -30.43 21.03 14.25
CA VAL A 291 -29.95 19.66 13.99
C VAL A 291 -31.17 18.74 13.96
N GLU A 292 -31.32 18.03 12.84
CA GLU A 292 -32.48 17.15 12.60
C GLU A 292 -32.02 15.79 12.05
N VAL A 293 -32.85 14.79 12.29
CA VAL A 293 -32.74 13.46 11.68
C VAL A 293 -34.05 13.16 10.93
N SER A 294 -33.94 12.64 9.71
CA SER A 294 -35.09 12.35 8.85
C SER A 294 -34.88 11.07 8.05
N GLY A 295 -35.96 10.56 7.43
CA GLY A 295 -35.92 9.34 6.62
C GLY A 295 -36.39 8.11 7.40
N ASP A 296 -35.69 7.00 7.29
CA ASP A 296 -36.06 5.70 7.87
C ASP A 296 -35.62 5.61 9.35
N LEU A 297 -36.40 6.19 10.27
CA LEU A 297 -36.04 6.25 11.70
C LEU A 297 -36.23 4.91 12.41
N LEU A 298 -35.35 4.61 13.37
CA LEU A 298 -35.46 3.50 14.32
C LEU A 298 -35.82 4.05 15.70
N GLY A 299 -37.13 4.11 16.00
CA GLY A 299 -37.59 4.63 17.28
C GLY A 299 -37.83 6.14 17.30
N ASP A 300 -37.69 6.76 18.48
CA ASP A 300 -37.89 8.19 18.65
C ASP A 300 -36.70 8.99 18.07
N THR A 301 -37.03 10.10 17.44
CA THR A 301 -36.04 11.05 16.93
C THR A 301 -35.12 11.56 18.04
N GLN A 302 -35.64 11.70 19.26
CA GLN A 302 -34.88 12.18 20.42
C GLN A 302 -33.71 11.24 20.76
N ASP A 303 -33.93 9.92 20.72
CA ASP A 303 -32.91 8.90 21.01
C ASP A 303 -31.74 8.93 20.01
N LEU A 304 -32.04 9.34 18.78
CA LEU A 304 -31.02 9.50 17.74
C LEU A 304 -30.27 10.83 17.82
N LEU A 305 -30.92 11.90 18.35
CA LEU A 305 -30.30 13.23 18.48
C LEU A 305 -29.45 13.38 19.75
N GLU A 306 -29.81 12.70 20.84
CA GLU A 306 -29.13 12.80 22.13
C GLU A 306 -27.63 12.49 22.04
N PRO A 307 -27.19 11.39 21.40
CA PRO A 307 -25.80 11.01 21.32
C PRO A 307 -24.94 11.86 20.35
N LEU A 308 -25.56 12.73 19.52
CA LEU A 308 -24.84 13.51 18.53
C LEU A 308 -23.96 14.57 19.19
N ASN A 309 -22.83 14.86 18.58
CA ASN A 309 -21.85 15.84 19.07
C ASN A 309 -22.22 17.27 18.70
N LEU A 310 -22.83 17.50 17.52
CA LEU A 310 -23.33 18.81 17.13
C LEU A 310 -24.54 19.21 17.97
N LYS A 311 -24.45 20.35 18.66
CA LYS A 311 -25.55 20.92 19.45
C LYS A 311 -25.94 22.30 18.92
N THR A 312 -27.23 22.56 18.82
CA THR A 312 -27.75 23.86 18.38
C THR A 312 -27.19 24.99 19.24
N GLY A 313 -26.72 26.06 18.63
CA GLY A 313 -26.17 27.24 19.27
C GLY A 313 -24.66 27.16 19.56
N GLU A 314 -24.04 25.99 19.46
CA GLU A 314 -22.59 25.85 19.58
C GLU A 314 -21.85 26.20 18.26
N ILE A 315 -20.55 26.40 18.34
CA ILE A 315 -19.72 26.64 17.16
C ILE A 315 -19.84 25.46 16.19
N TYR A 316 -20.15 25.74 14.94
CA TYR A 316 -20.25 24.70 13.93
C TYR A 316 -18.91 24.07 13.60
N ASN A 317 -18.85 22.75 13.65
CA ASN A 317 -17.65 22.00 13.38
C ASN A 317 -17.96 20.83 12.41
N PRO A 318 -17.47 20.89 11.14
CA PRO A 318 -17.75 19.84 10.15
C PRO A 318 -17.12 18.47 10.49
N PHE A 319 -16.11 18.44 11.35
CA PHE A 319 -15.54 17.16 11.83
C PHE A 319 -16.47 16.48 12.82
N LEU A 320 -17.17 17.24 13.68
CA LEU A 320 -18.21 16.71 14.53
C LEU A 320 -19.40 16.21 13.72
N GLN A 321 -19.78 16.92 12.64
CA GLN A 321 -20.82 16.45 11.71
C GLN A 321 -20.47 15.08 11.11
N ASN A 322 -19.21 14.89 10.67
CA ASN A 322 -18.76 13.60 10.14
C ASN A 322 -18.76 12.51 11.22
N ARG A 323 -18.39 12.86 12.45
CA ARG A 323 -18.45 11.94 13.59
C ARG A 323 -19.88 11.51 13.91
N ASP A 324 -20.82 12.45 13.90
CA ASP A 324 -22.24 12.19 14.10
C ASP A 324 -22.80 11.28 13.00
N ARG A 325 -22.42 11.54 11.74
CA ARG A 325 -22.77 10.65 10.62
C ARG A 325 -22.29 9.22 10.87
N SER A 326 -21.04 9.05 11.32
CA SER A 326 -20.48 7.72 11.61
C SER A 326 -21.20 7.07 12.78
N GLN A 327 -21.51 7.82 13.81
CA GLN A 327 -22.23 7.34 14.99
C GLN A 327 -23.66 6.88 14.66
N LEU A 328 -24.38 7.64 13.85
CA LEU A 328 -25.69 7.23 13.34
C LEU A 328 -25.59 5.95 12.49
N ASN A 329 -24.60 5.84 11.61
CA ASN A 329 -24.37 4.60 10.88
C ASN A 329 -24.11 3.41 11.82
N GLU A 330 -23.30 3.58 12.86
CA GLU A 330 -23.00 2.53 13.85
C GLU A 330 -24.28 2.05 14.58
N ILE A 331 -25.15 2.98 15.04
CA ILE A 331 -26.42 2.66 15.70
C ILE A 331 -27.27 1.73 14.83
N TYR A 332 -27.37 2.01 13.53
CA TYR A 332 -28.14 1.19 12.60
C TYR A 332 -27.44 -0.13 12.30
N GLN A 333 -26.13 -0.12 12.12
CA GLN A 333 -25.33 -1.32 11.87
C GLN A 333 -25.36 -2.31 13.05
N GLU A 334 -25.44 -1.82 14.28
CA GLU A 334 -25.62 -2.67 15.47
C GLU A 334 -26.97 -3.43 15.45
N GLN A 335 -27.98 -2.90 14.73
CA GLN A 335 -29.31 -3.50 14.61
C GLN A 335 -29.51 -4.34 13.35
N GLY A 336 -28.44 -4.56 12.56
CA GLY A 336 -28.45 -5.41 11.38
C GLY A 336 -28.57 -4.69 10.05
N TYR A 337 -28.62 -3.36 10.02
CA TYR A 337 -28.73 -2.60 8.77
C TYR A 337 -27.37 -2.28 8.18
N ALA A 338 -26.72 -3.29 7.60
CA ALA A 338 -25.37 -3.16 7.08
C ALA A 338 -25.22 -2.12 5.96
N PHE A 339 -26.26 -1.95 5.14
CA PHE A 339 -26.27 -1.04 4.00
C PHE A 339 -26.90 0.32 4.30
N VAL A 340 -27.01 0.67 5.57
CA VAL A 340 -27.50 1.98 5.98
C VAL A 340 -26.61 3.08 5.39
N ARG A 341 -27.25 4.13 4.93
CA ARG A 341 -26.57 5.34 4.46
C ARG A 341 -27.15 6.56 5.19
N VAL A 342 -26.31 7.24 5.93
CA VAL A 342 -26.62 8.52 6.54
C VAL A 342 -25.99 9.63 5.69
N VAL A 343 -26.84 10.49 5.11
CA VAL A 343 -26.43 11.60 4.25
C VAL A 343 -26.72 12.92 4.98
N PRO A 344 -25.69 13.63 5.45
CA PRO A 344 -25.89 14.94 6.04
C PRO A 344 -26.24 15.96 4.94
N LYS A 345 -27.35 16.66 5.10
CA LYS A 345 -27.75 17.80 4.28
C LYS A 345 -27.56 19.06 5.11
N THR A 346 -26.70 19.95 4.63
CA THR A 346 -26.38 21.22 5.28
C THR A 346 -27.06 22.38 4.56
N LYS A 347 -27.60 23.34 5.32
CA LYS A 347 -28.12 24.60 4.82
C LYS A 347 -27.44 25.73 5.58
N ILE A 348 -26.65 26.52 4.86
CA ILE A 348 -25.94 27.67 5.42
C ILE A 348 -26.89 28.88 5.37
N ASN A 349 -27.10 29.54 6.51
CA ASN A 349 -27.79 30.80 6.63
C ASN A 349 -26.76 31.89 6.94
N GLU A 350 -26.48 32.73 5.94
CA GLU A 350 -25.46 33.77 6.04
C GLU A 350 -25.88 34.93 6.95
N ASP A 351 -27.16 35.29 6.95
CA ASP A 351 -27.69 36.40 7.74
C ASP A 351 -27.55 36.15 9.24
N ASN A 352 -27.91 34.93 9.66
CA ASN A 352 -27.83 34.51 11.06
C ASN A 352 -26.49 33.85 11.41
N ARG A 353 -25.63 33.61 10.42
CA ARG A 353 -24.34 32.87 10.57
C ARG A 353 -24.54 31.50 11.20
N THR A 354 -25.56 30.75 10.74
CA THR A 354 -25.86 29.41 11.24
C THR A 354 -25.82 28.38 10.12
N VAL A 355 -25.52 27.13 10.50
CA VAL A 355 -25.53 25.96 9.63
C VAL A 355 -26.55 24.97 10.16
N ASP A 356 -27.67 24.83 9.47
CA ASP A 356 -28.64 23.79 9.77
C ASP A 356 -28.17 22.45 9.18
N VAL A 357 -28.28 21.38 9.95
CA VAL A 357 -27.84 20.05 9.55
C VAL A 357 -29.00 19.07 9.67
N ASN A 358 -29.36 18.42 8.57
CA ASN A 358 -30.33 17.33 8.56
C ASN A 358 -29.66 16.04 8.12
N TYR A 359 -29.60 15.05 9.01
CA TYR A 359 -29.12 13.71 8.71
C TYR A 359 -30.23 12.87 8.09
N GLN A 360 -30.20 12.71 6.75
CA GLN A 360 -31.15 11.86 6.05
C GLN A 360 -30.69 10.41 6.10
N ILE A 361 -31.48 9.53 6.71
CA ILE A 361 -31.17 8.12 6.88
C ILE A 361 -31.93 7.28 5.85
N ILE A 362 -31.20 6.38 5.20
CA ILE A 362 -31.72 5.36 4.28
C ILE A 362 -31.24 4.02 4.81
N LYS A 363 -32.10 3.27 5.49
CA LYS A 363 -31.66 2.07 6.25
C LYS A 363 -31.56 0.80 5.42
N ARG A 364 -32.32 0.65 4.34
CA ARG A 364 -32.47 -0.59 3.58
C ARG A 364 -32.94 -1.78 4.44
N GLU A 365 -32.74 -3.02 3.95
CA GLU A 365 -33.11 -4.24 4.66
C GLU A 365 -32.01 -4.69 5.62
N LYS A 366 -32.41 -5.54 6.60
CA LYS A 366 -31.45 -6.18 7.49
C LYS A 366 -30.64 -7.21 6.72
N ALA A 367 -29.34 -7.27 7.00
CA ALA A 367 -28.42 -8.20 6.38
C ALA A 367 -27.95 -9.28 7.34
N TYR A 368 -27.56 -10.43 6.78
CA TYR A 368 -27.00 -11.57 7.52
C TYR A 368 -25.58 -11.84 7.03
N ILE A 369 -24.74 -12.34 7.91
CA ILE A 369 -23.39 -12.72 7.58
C ILE A 369 -23.42 -14.01 6.76
N GLY A 370 -22.86 -14.00 5.56
CA GLY A 370 -22.71 -15.16 4.72
C GLY A 370 -21.51 -16.00 5.13
N ARG A 371 -20.39 -15.87 4.40
CA ARG A 371 -19.13 -16.53 4.71
C ARG A 371 -18.14 -15.57 5.34
N VAL A 372 -17.30 -16.10 6.23
CA VAL A 372 -16.10 -15.43 6.73
C VAL A 372 -14.89 -16.08 6.07
N GLU A 373 -14.36 -15.41 5.05
CA GLU A 373 -13.20 -15.86 4.28
C GLU A 373 -11.94 -15.18 4.81
N ILE A 374 -10.88 -15.97 4.99
CA ILE A 374 -9.58 -15.52 5.48
C ILE A 374 -8.55 -15.82 4.39
N ALA A 375 -7.78 -14.81 4.02
CA ALA A 375 -6.74 -14.91 3.00
C ALA A 375 -5.45 -14.19 3.44
N GLY A 376 -4.28 -14.74 3.06
CA GLY A 376 -2.97 -14.14 3.35
C GLY A 376 -2.31 -14.61 4.64
N ASN A 377 -2.90 -15.58 5.34
CA ASN A 377 -2.33 -16.22 6.53
C ASN A 377 -1.43 -17.39 6.14
N ALA A 378 -0.20 -17.11 5.70
CA ALA A 378 0.75 -18.14 5.27
C ALA A 378 1.33 -18.95 6.44
N GLU A 379 1.62 -18.30 7.57
CA GLU A 379 2.18 -18.91 8.78
C GLU A 379 1.11 -19.16 9.85
N THR A 380 0.17 -18.21 10.04
CA THR A 380 -0.83 -18.26 11.11
C THR A 380 -1.93 -19.25 10.79
N ARG A 381 -2.21 -20.16 11.71
CA ARG A 381 -3.28 -21.16 11.54
C ARG A 381 -4.65 -20.48 11.53
N ASP A 382 -5.54 -20.95 10.68
CA ASP A 382 -6.88 -20.39 10.48
C ASP A 382 -7.69 -20.27 11.78
N HIS A 383 -7.64 -21.30 12.68
CA HIS A 383 -8.36 -21.27 13.95
C HIS A 383 -7.89 -20.14 14.90
N VAL A 384 -6.59 -19.73 14.83
CA VAL A 384 -6.06 -18.62 15.64
C VAL A 384 -6.70 -17.31 15.23
N ILE A 385 -7.02 -17.16 13.96
CA ILE A 385 -7.68 -15.99 13.40
C ILE A 385 -9.18 -16.06 13.69
N ARG A 386 -9.82 -17.19 13.40
CA ARG A 386 -11.28 -17.37 13.57
C ARG A 386 -11.76 -17.17 14.99
N ARG A 387 -10.98 -17.56 16.00
CA ARG A 387 -11.34 -17.39 17.41
C ARG A 387 -11.39 -15.91 17.87
N GLU A 388 -10.83 -15.00 17.09
CA GLU A 388 -10.89 -13.56 17.38
C GLU A 388 -12.12 -12.87 16.76
N PHE A 389 -12.91 -13.58 15.94
CA PHE A 389 -14.16 -13.06 15.41
C PHE A 389 -15.28 -13.17 16.45
N GLU A 390 -15.97 -12.04 16.68
CA GLU A 390 -17.20 -11.99 17.49
C GLU A 390 -18.46 -12.21 16.64
N VAL A 391 -18.29 -12.33 15.33
CA VAL A 391 -19.35 -12.58 14.35
C VAL A 391 -19.29 -14.03 13.87
N ALA A 392 -20.46 -14.65 13.67
CA ALA A 392 -20.58 -15.97 13.12
C ALA A 392 -21.37 -15.97 11.80
N GLU A 393 -21.10 -16.95 10.96
CA GLU A 393 -21.87 -17.16 9.73
C GLU A 393 -23.34 -17.40 10.03
N LYS A 394 -24.23 -16.87 9.22
CA LYS A 394 -25.69 -16.88 9.33
C LYS A 394 -26.28 -16.06 10.48
N GLU A 395 -25.46 -15.38 11.29
CA GLU A 395 -25.96 -14.42 12.27
C GLU A 395 -26.42 -13.13 11.58
N LEU A 396 -27.29 -12.39 12.29
CA LEU A 396 -27.65 -11.03 11.90
C LEU A 396 -26.39 -10.16 11.90
N PHE A 397 -26.19 -9.38 10.85
CA PHE A 397 -25.06 -8.45 10.76
C PHE A 397 -25.01 -7.53 11.98
N ASN A 398 -23.84 -7.33 12.53
CA ASN A 398 -23.63 -6.38 13.62
C ASN A 398 -22.27 -5.67 13.41
N GLY A 399 -22.31 -4.40 13.03
CA GLY A 399 -21.13 -3.60 12.72
C GLY A 399 -20.17 -3.45 13.90
N LYS A 400 -20.68 -3.37 15.13
CA LYS A 400 -19.87 -3.30 16.34
C LYS A 400 -19.09 -4.59 16.59
N LYS A 401 -19.74 -5.74 16.50
CA LYS A 401 -19.08 -7.04 16.61
C LYS A 401 -17.99 -7.19 15.54
N LEU A 402 -18.25 -6.75 14.31
CA LEU A 402 -17.27 -6.80 13.22
C LEU A 402 -16.06 -5.91 13.51
N ARG A 403 -16.27 -4.69 14.01
CA ARG A 403 -15.19 -3.79 14.44
C ARG A 403 -14.38 -4.38 15.59
N LEU A 404 -15.04 -4.93 16.61
CA LEU A 404 -14.36 -5.61 17.72
C LEU A 404 -13.53 -6.81 17.25
N SER A 405 -14.01 -7.57 16.26
CA SER A 405 -13.25 -8.65 15.62
C SER A 405 -11.99 -8.11 14.96
N GLN A 406 -12.10 -7.02 14.19
CA GLN A 406 -10.96 -6.35 13.57
C GLN A 406 -9.94 -5.86 14.59
N GLU A 407 -10.40 -5.20 15.67
CA GLU A 407 -9.54 -4.74 16.76
C GLU A 407 -8.85 -5.91 17.49
N SER A 408 -9.55 -7.04 17.67
CA SER A 408 -8.98 -8.25 18.29
C SER A 408 -7.88 -8.85 17.43
N LEU A 409 -8.09 -8.95 16.12
CA LEU A 409 -7.06 -9.40 15.17
C LEU A 409 -5.83 -8.47 15.17
N MET A 410 -6.03 -7.16 15.20
CA MET A 410 -4.94 -6.18 15.27
C MET A 410 -4.16 -6.28 16.58
N ARG A 411 -4.84 -6.52 17.71
CA ARG A 411 -4.19 -6.71 19.03
C ARG A 411 -3.29 -7.94 19.11
N LEU A 412 -3.46 -8.94 18.25
CA LEU A 412 -2.54 -10.08 18.19
C LEU A 412 -1.11 -9.66 17.83
N GLY A 413 -0.94 -8.56 17.08
CA GLY A 413 0.38 -8.08 16.65
C GLY A 413 1.07 -9.01 15.63
N PHE A 414 0.31 -9.88 14.95
CA PHE A 414 0.82 -10.82 13.96
C PHE A 414 0.67 -10.32 12.54
N PHE A 415 -0.10 -9.25 12.37
CA PHE A 415 -0.45 -8.69 11.06
C PHE A 415 0.01 -7.25 10.92
N GLU A 416 0.31 -6.83 9.69
CA GLU A 416 0.66 -5.44 9.40
C GLU A 416 -0.52 -4.49 9.71
N PRO A 417 -0.23 -3.23 10.08
CA PRO A 417 -1.25 -2.21 10.25
C PRO A 417 -2.06 -1.99 8.96
N GLY A 418 -3.36 -1.71 9.12
CA GLY A 418 -4.24 -1.45 7.98
C GLY A 418 -5.10 -2.63 7.55
N LEU A 419 -5.12 -3.71 8.35
CA LEU A 419 -6.08 -4.81 8.19
C LEU A 419 -7.50 -4.28 8.06
N GLN A 420 -8.21 -4.69 7.00
CA GLN A 420 -9.61 -4.37 6.77
C GLN A 420 -10.44 -5.62 6.60
N LEU A 421 -11.62 -5.63 7.21
CA LEU A 421 -12.65 -6.63 6.98
C LEU A 421 -13.56 -6.12 5.88
N GLU A 422 -13.30 -6.55 4.65
CA GLU A 422 -14.09 -6.15 3.48
C GLU A 422 -15.46 -6.81 3.51
N GLN A 423 -16.51 -6.01 3.33
CA GLN A 423 -17.89 -6.48 3.25
C GLN A 423 -18.28 -6.60 1.78
N GLN A 424 -18.58 -7.80 1.33
CA GLN A 424 -18.96 -8.07 -0.06
C GLN A 424 -20.42 -8.54 -0.13
N SER A 425 -21.25 -7.80 -0.85
CA SER A 425 -22.62 -8.24 -1.17
C SER A 425 -22.60 -9.36 -2.19
N ARG A 426 -23.48 -10.35 -2.02
CA ARG A 426 -23.70 -11.37 -3.05
C ARG A 426 -24.63 -10.84 -4.15
N GLU A 427 -24.25 -11.04 -5.40
CA GLU A 427 -25.02 -10.55 -6.56
C GLU A 427 -26.48 -11.04 -6.65
N ARG A 428 -26.83 -12.13 -5.97
CA ARG A 428 -28.17 -12.76 -6.02
C ARG A 428 -28.93 -12.77 -4.70
N GLU A 429 -28.32 -12.28 -3.63
CA GLU A 429 -28.89 -12.28 -2.27
C GLU A 429 -28.63 -10.91 -1.64
N ASP A 430 -29.54 -9.96 -1.85
CA ASP A 430 -29.38 -8.55 -1.44
C ASP A 430 -29.20 -8.34 0.07
N ASN A 431 -29.51 -9.36 0.89
CA ASN A 431 -29.46 -9.30 2.35
C ASN A 431 -28.36 -10.20 2.96
N VAL A 432 -27.42 -10.72 2.17
CA VAL A 432 -26.29 -11.54 2.65
C VAL A 432 -24.98 -10.86 2.34
N ILE A 433 -24.12 -10.78 3.36
CA ILE A 433 -22.80 -10.15 3.28
C ILE A 433 -21.73 -11.18 3.59
N ASP A 434 -20.83 -11.41 2.67
CA ASP A 434 -19.60 -12.16 2.91
C ASP A 434 -18.53 -11.21 3.47
N ILE A 435 -17.79 -11.69 4.47
CA ILE A 435 -16.70 -10.96 5.11
C ILE A 435 -15.38 -11.53 4.57
N LEU A 436 -14.69 -10.73 3.77
CA LEU A 436 -13.36 -11.09 3.26
C LEU A 436 -12.30 -10.40 4.13
N THR A 437 -11.51 -11.20 4.81
CA THR A 437 -10.41 -10.75 5.66
C THR A 437 -9.10 -10.96 4.91
N ARG A 438 -8.51 -9.87 4.41
CA ARG A 438 -7.18 -9.90 3.80
C ARG A 438 -6.13 -9.55 4.82
N LEU A 439 -5.28 -10.52 5.12
CA LEU A 439 -4.22 -10.41 6.09
C LEU A 439 -2.87 -10.27 5.38
N LYS A 440 -1.99 -9.48 5.95
CA LYS A 440 -0.57 -9.49 5.61
C LYS A 440 0.20 -9.71 6.90
N GLU A 441 0.95 -10.80 6.96
CA GLU A 441 1.66 -11.19 8.18
C GLU A 441 2.86 -10.29 8.42
N ALA A 442 3.03 -9.87 9.67
CA ALA A 442 4.13 -9.05 10.13
C ALA A 442 5.25 -9.91 10.73
N GLN A 443 6.46 -9.36 10.76
CA GLN A 443 7.55 -9.98 11.49
C GLN A 443 7.31 -9.87 13.00
N THR A 444 7.09 -11.01 13.67
CA THR A 444 6.76 -11.09 15.10
C THR A 444 7.98 -11.29 16.02
N GLY A 445 9.18 -11.30 15.43
CA GLY A 445 10.44 -11.41 16.18
C GLY A 445 10.90 -10.05 16.69
N THR A 446 11.20 -9.94 17.99
CA THR A 446 11.80 -8.74 18.58
C THR A 446 13.07 -9.10 19.34
N PHE A 447 14.09 -8.27 19.17
CA PHE A 447 15.33 -8.32 19.93
C PHE A 447 15.51 -7.00 20.69
N GLN A 448 15.76 -7.09 21.98
CA GLN A 448 16.00 -5.93 22.83
C GLN A 448 17.30 -6.13 23.61
N ALA A 449 18.15 -5.12 23.62
CA ALA A 449 19.33 -5.05 24.45
C ALA A 449 19.24 -3.81 25.34
N GLN A 450 19.56 -3.95 26.60
CA GLN A 450 19.58 -2.87 27.59
C GLN A 450 20.89 -2.85 28.36
N ILE A 451 21.37 -1.64 28.62
CA ILE A 451 22.53 -1.40 29.47
C ILE A 451 22.14 -0.27 30.42
N GLY A 452 22.46 -0.45 31.67
CA GLY A 452 22.17 0.53 32.71
C GLY A 452 23.27 0.57 33.79
N PHE A 453 23.29 1.67 34.52
CA PHE A 453 24.13 1.83 35.71
C PHE A 453 23.29 2.35 36.87
N SER A 454 23.44 1.75 38.03
CA SER A 454 22.85 2.26 39.28
C SER A 454 23.84 2.12 40.43
N ASP A 455 23.73 2.96 41.44
CA ASP A 455 24.60 2.92 42.63
C ASP A 455 24.43 1.61 43.42
N LEU A 456 23.26 0.97 43.33
CA LEU A 456 22.94 -0.28 44.04
C LEU A 456 23.49 -1.50 43.30
N SER A 457 23.28 -1.61 42.01
CA SER A 457 23.59 -2.82 41.21
C SER A 457 24.88 -2.70 40.38
N GLY A 458 25.50 -1.50 40.33
CA GLY A 458 26.62 -1.24 39.41
C GLY A 458 26.18 -1.22 37.96
N PHE A 459 27.02 -1.69 37.07
CA PHE A 459 26.66 -1.93 35.68
C PHE A 459 25.72 -3.12 35.60
N SER A 460 24.66 -2.94 34.79
CA SER A 460 23.70 -3.99 34.51
C SER A 460 23.41 -4.04 33.03
N GLY A 461 23.14 -5.22 32.51
CA GLY A 461 22.77 -5.40 31.12
C GLY A 461 21.74 -6.50 30.97
N GLY A 462 21.00 -6.46 29.87
CA GLY A 462 20.01 -7.48 29.57
C GLY A 462 19.84 -7.64 28.07
N LEU A 463 19.52 -8.87 27.68
CA LEU A 463 19.14 -9.24 26.33
C LEU A 463 17.79 -9.94 26.41
N GLN A 464 16.87 -9.56 25.55
CA GLN A 464 15.59 -10.22 25.41
C GLN A 464 15.31 -10.53 23.93
N LEU A 465 14.99 -11.78 23.67
CA LEU A 465 14.50 -12.26 22.39
C LEU A 465 13.06 -12.70 22.58
N SER A 466 12.15 -12.20 21.78
CA SER A 466 10.75 -12.63 21.79
C SER A 466 10.29 -12.97 20.36
N LYS A 467 9.60 -14.11 20.22
CA LYS A 467 8.95 -14.51 18.96
C LYS A 467 7.48 -14.79 19.26
N GLY A 468 6.61 -13.96 18.71
CA GLY A 468 5.17 -14.20 18.69
C GLY A 468 4.79 -15.21 17.62
N ASN A 469 3.60 -15.77 17.76
CA ASN A 469 2.98 -16.68 16.77
C ASN A 469 3.87 -17.89 16.41
N ILE A 470 4.48 -18.55 17.40
CA ILE A 470 5.35 -19.68 17.13
C ILE A 470 4.59 -20.79 16.41
N LEU A 471 5.13 -21.26 15.28
CA LEU A 471 4.55 -22.31 14.43
C LEU A 471 3.09 -22.01 14.04
N GLY A 472 2.74 -20.72 13.97
CA GLY A 472 1.39 -20.29 13.61
C GLY A 472 0.32 -20.55 14.66
N THR A 473 0.72 -20.87 15.91
CA THR A 473 -0.23 -21.31 16.97
C THR A 473 -0.77 -20.15 17.81
N GLY A 474 -0.32 -18.92 17.57
CA GLY A 474 -0.67 -17.75 18.38
C GLY A 474 0.11 -17.63 19.69
N ARG A 475 1.00 -18.56 20.01
CA ARG A 475 1.82 -18.57 21.23
C ARG A 475 3.03 -17.68 21.09
N THR A 476 3.49 -17.14 22.22
CA THR A 476 4.71 -16.31 22.27
C THR A 476 5.77 -17.00 23.12
N LEU A 477 6.98 -17.12 22.56
CA LEU A 477 8.17 -17.51 23.30
C LEU A 477 9.01 -16.27 23.60
N ARG A 478 9.41 -16.15 24.86
CA ARG A 478 10.32 -15.10 25.31
C ARG A 478 11.52 -15.73 26.01
N LEU A 479 12.69 -15.31 25.58
CA LEU A 479 13.96 -15.66 26.19
C LEU A 479 14.57 -14.38 26.73
N SER A 480 15.00 -14.35 27.99
CA SER A 480 15.71 -13.21 28.54
C SER A 480 16.95 -13.65 29.31
N ALA A 481 17.97 -12.82 29.22
CA ALA A 481 19.22 -12.95 29.97
C ALA A 481 19.55 -11.60 30.57
N GLN A 482 19.80 -11.57 31.88
CA GLN A 482 20.15 -10.36 32.62
C GLN A 482 21.37 -10.59 33.47
N PHE A 483 22.20 -9.58 33.63
CA PHE A 483 23.36 -9.57 34.51
C PHE A 483 23.48 -8.23 35.23
N ALA A 484 24.00 -8.26 36.44
CA ALA A 484 24.35 -7.09 37.25
C ALA A 484 25.68 -7.32 37.97
N GLU A 485 26.49 -6.25 38.04
CA GLU A 485 27.88 -6.32 38.53
C GLU A 485 27.98 -6.50 40.04
N LYS A 486 27.30 -5.65 40.85
CA LYS A 486 27.50 -5.62 42.29
C LYS A 486 26.96 -6.85 43.02
N ASP A 487 25.91 -7.47 42.54
CA ASP A 487 25.36 -8.69 43.12
C ASP A 487 25.78 -9.95 42.37
N VAL A 488 26.65 -9.81 41.35
CA VAL A 488 27.01 -10.89 40.42
C VAL A 488 25.78 -11.73 40.06
N THR A 489 24.66 -11.00 39.81
CA THR A 489 23.40 -11.66 39.51
C THR A 489 23.38 -12.00 38.03
N GLN A 490 23.20 -13.27 37.73
CA GLN A 490 22.91 -13.74 36.37
C GLN A 490 21.53 -14.40 36.40
N GLN A 491 20.66 -13.96 35.53
CA GLN A 491 19.33 -14.52 35.42
C GLN A 491 19.02 -14.88 33.96
N PHE A 492 18.51 -16.08 33.76
CA PHE A 492 18.05 -16.58 32.46
C PHE A 492 16.60 -17.04 32.61
N ASP A 493 15.74 -16.51 31.80
CA ASP A 493 14.33 -16.87 31.83
C ASP A 493 13.88 -17.36 30.45
N ILE A 494 13.05 -18.39 30.43
CA ILE A 494 12.33 -18.88 29.27
C ILE A 494 10.85 -18.85 29.63
N THR A 495 10.07 -18.14 28.88
CA THR A 495 8.61 -18.01 29.08
C THR A 495 7.87 -18.37 27.81
N LEU A 496 6.92 -19.30 27.93
CA LEU A 496 5.94 -19.63 26.89
C LEU A 496 4.58 -19.08 27.33
N ILE A 497 3.97 -18.26 26.47
CA ILE A 497 2.68 -17.62 26.72
C ILE A 497 1.66 -18.16 25.74
N GLU A 498 0.55 -18.71 26.25
CA GLU A 498 -0.66 -19.05 25.52
C GLU A 498 -1.70 -17.96 25.79
N PRO A 499 -2.03 -17.08 24.83
CA PRO A 499 -2.96 -15.97 25.06
C PRO A 499 -4.42 -16.41 25.18
N ARG A 500 -4.78 -17.58 24.68
CA ARG A 500 -6.14 -18.12 24.62
C ARG A 500 -6.15 -19.59 25.01
N LEU A 501 -6.08 -19.86 26.31
CA LEU A 501 -6.09 -21.24 26.81
C LEU A 501 -7.43 -21.91 26.48
N PHE A 502 -7.39 -23.00 25.72
CA PHE A 502 -8.57 -23.71 25.20
C PHE A 502 -9.57 -22.79 24.47
N ASP A 503 -9.04 -21.83 23.67
CA ASP A 503 -9.79 -20.82 22.93
C ASP A 503 -10.67 -19.91 23.80
N SER A 504 -10.43 -19.91 25.11
CA SER A 504 -11.11 -19.01 26.06
C SER A 504 -10.44 -17.63 26.14
N LEU A 505 -11.05 -16.70 26.89
CA LEU A 505 -10.47 -15.39 27.18
C LEU A 505 -9.36 -15.45 28.27
N VAL A 506 -9.02 -16.65 28.73
CA VAL A 506 -8.01 -16.86 29.76
C VAL A 506 -6.65 -17.05 29.09
N SER A 507 -5.64 -16.29 29.51
CA SER A 507 -4.26 -16.52 29.14
C SER A 507 -3.55 -17.37 30.17
N ALA A 508 -2.59 -18.19 29.73
CA ALA A 508 -1.71 -18.95 30.60
C ALA A 508 -0.26 -18.76 30.20
N SER A 509 0.63 -18.73 31.19
CA SER A 509 2.05 -18.71 30.91
C SER A 509 2.78 -19.78 31.74
N VAL A 510 3.75 -20.42 31.09
CA VAL A 510 4.69 -21.34 31.74
C VAL A 510 6.07 -20.74 31.62
N PHE A 511 6.75 -20.61 32.73
CA PHE A 511 8.10 -20.07 32.72
C PHE A 511 9.07 -20.94 33.55
N THR A 512 10.35 -20.88 33.18
CA THR A 512 11.46 -21.39 33.96
C THR A 512 12.50 -20.28 34.08
N SER A 513 12.98 -20.07 35.28
CA SER A 513 13.98 -19.06 35.61
C SER A 513 15.14 -19.69 36.33
N ARG A 514 16.35 -19.40 35.84
CA ARG A 514 17.59 -19.75 36.57
C ARG A 514 18.28 -18.47 37.01
N ARG A 515 18.37 -18.28 38.30
CA ARG A 515 19.07 -17.14 38.90
C ARG A 515 20.30 -17.63 39.66
N ARG A 516 21.43 -17.00 39.40
CA ARG A 516 22.67 -17.17 40.16
C ARG A 516 23.00 -15.84 40.83
N VAL A 517 23.11 -15.87 42.15
CA VAL A 517 23.62 -14.78 43.00
C VAL A 517 24.92 -15.25 43.59
N SER A 518 25.90 -14.40 43.84
CA SER A 518 27.32 -14.74 44.07
C SER A 518 27.60 -16.01 44.92
N ASP A 519 26.69 -16.40 45.84
CA ASP A 519 26.84 -17.55 46.72
C ASP A 519 25.71 -18.62 46.60
N SER A 520 24.74 -18.45 45.74
CA SER A 520 23.63 -19.42 45.61
C SER A 520 23.08 -19.51 44.18
N THR A 521 22.70 -20.73 43.79
CA THR A 521 22.01 -20.97 42.51
C THR A 521 20.59 -21.46 42.79
N GLY A 522 19.58 -20.74 42.29
CA GLY A 522 18.18 -21.14 42.42
C GLY A 522 17.55 -21.45 41.04
N LEU A 523 16.70 -22.47 40.96
CA LEU A 523 15.86 -22.77 39.81
C LEU A 523 14.40 -22.56 40.22
N ASN A 524 13.69 -21.70 39.54
CA ASN A 524 12.28 -21.45 39.75
C ASN A 524 11.46 -21.94 38.57
N LEU A 525 10.44 -22.73 38.84
CA LEU A 525 9.41 -23.13 37.87
C LEU A 525 8.08 -22.55 38.36
N GLY A 526 7.38 -21.85 37.48
CA GLY A 526 6.08 -21.25 37.78
C GLY A 526 5.08 -21.38 36.66
N MET A 527 3.82 -21.45 36.98
CA MET A 527 2.67 -21.35 36.13
C MET A 527 1.76 -20.24 36.63
N THR A 528 1.32 -19.37 35.73
CA THR A 528 0.33 -18.32 36.00
C THR A 528 -0.73 -18.33 34.92
#